data_d5c344ea84be0b499d5d824544041488
#
_entry.id   d5c344ea84be0b499d5d824544041488
#
_cell.length_a   1.000
_cell.length_b   1.000
_cell.length_c   1.000
_cell.angle_alpha   90.00
_cell.angle_beta   90.00
_cell.angle_gamma   90.00
#
_symmetry.space_group_name_H-M   'P 1'
#
loop_
_entity.id
_entity.type
_entity.pdbx_description
1 polymer ?
#
loop_
_entity_poly.entity_id
_entity_poly.type
_entity_poly.pdbx_seq_one_letter_code
_entity_poly.pdbx_strand_id
1 'polypeptide(L)'
;MTFPMTCEISQTFFFDAAHTLDRAIETESSKRVHGHTYNAEVFISGQPDPKTGMVMDLGLVRREVALLREQLDHHLLNEVEGLGAPTLENLCQFIARKLQPRLPGLSAVLVWRNSIGDSCRVSL
;
A
#
# COMPACT_ATOMS: atom_id res chain seq x y z
N MET A 1 10.98 -27.35 -25.17
CA MET A 1 10.99 -25.88 -25.04
C MET A 1 10.27 -25.48 -23.78
N THR A 2 10.90 -24.63 -22.97
CA THR A 2 10.26 -24.06 -21.79
C THR A 2 9.89 -22.60 -22.07
N PHE A 3 8.70 -22.22 -21.69
CA PHE A 3 8.28 -20.82 -21.75
C PHE A 3 8.61 -20.15 -20.42
N PRO A 4 9.18 -18.93 -20.43
CA PRO A 4 9.40 -18.21 -19.19
C PRO A 4 8.06 -17.92 -18.51
N MET A 5 8.02 -18.12 -17.19
CA MET A 5 6.84 -17.82 -16.40
C MET A 5 7.15 -16.67 -15.46
N THR A 6 6.25 -15.70 -15.44
CA THR A 6 6.32 -14.61 -14.49
C THR A 6 5.52 -14.98 -13.24
N CYS A 7 6.15 -14.86 -12.10
CA CYS A 7 5.48 -15.05 -10.82
C CYS A 7 5.18 -13.70 -10.21
N GLU A 8 4.07 -13.63 -9.49
CA GLU A 8 3.75 -12.46 -8.67
C GLU A 8 3.71 -12.91 -7.22
N ILE A 9 4.53 -12.27 -6.39
CA ILE A 9 4.50 -12.46 -4.95
C ILE A 9 3.87 -11.23 -4.31
N SER A 10 3.32 -11.38 -3.10
CA SER A 10 2.69 -10.27 -2.41
C SER A 10 2.94 -10.33 -0.92
N GLN A 11 2.78 -9.19 -0.28
CA GLN A 11 2.87 -9.04 1.16
C GLN A 11 1.75 -8.11 1.61
N THR A 12 0.98 -8.57 2.59
CA THR A 12 -0.05 -7.75 3.23
C THR A 12 0.49 -7.09 4.48
N PHE A 13 -0.08 -5.94 4.83
CA PHE A 13 0.14 -5.29 6.10
C PHE A 13 -1.08 -4.42 6.43
N PHE A 14 -1.15 -3.94 7.67
CA PHE A 14 -2.21 -3.04 8.06
C PHE A 14 -1.65 -1.88 8.87
N PHE A 15 -2.40 -0.80 8.93
CA PHE A 15 -2.11 0.32 9.81
C PHE A 15 -3.42 0.97 10.24
N ASP A 16 -3.41 1.50 11.46
CA ASP A 16 -4.53 2.27 12.01
C ASP A 16 -4.17 3.74 11.92
N ALA A 17 -5.03 4.54 11.29
CA ALA A 17 -4.73 5.94 11.08
C ALA A 17 -6.02 6.76 11.10
N ALA A 18 -5.87 8.04 11.42
CA ALA A 18 -6.97 8.98 11.43
C ALA A 18 -6.89 9.90 10.21
N HIS A 19 -8.02 10.43 9.81
CA HIS A 19 -8.06 11.43 8.75
C HIS A 19 -9.33 12.28 8.83
N THR A 20 -9.33 13.36 8.06
CA THR A 20 -10.52 14.13 7.71
C THR A 20 -10.57 14.25 6.20
N LEU A 21 -11.79 14.27 5.64
CA LEU A 21 -12.00 14.46 4.21
C LEU A 21 -13.03 15.54 3.97
N ASP A 22 -12.80 16.37 2.95
CA ASP A 22 -13.78 17.32 2.46
C ASP A 22 -14.47 16.70 1.24
N ARG A 23 -15.75 16.33 1.40
CA ARG A 23 -16.52 15.60 0.39
C ARG A 23 -17.91 16.22 0.24
N ALA A 24 -18.49 16.03 -0.96
CA ALA A 24 -19.84 16.47 -1.25
C ALA A 24 -20.91 15.57 -0.62
N ILE A 25 -20.62 14.28 -0.47
CA ILE A 25 -21.51 13.28 0.15
C ILE A 25 -20.93 12.89 1.50
N GLU A 26 -21.78 12.68 2.51
CA GLU A 26 -21.36 12.35 3.88
C GLU A 26 -20.45 13.42 4.47
N THR A 27 -20.72 14.69 4.16
CA THR A 27 -19.83 15.82 4.47
C THR A 27 -19.54 15.94 5.96
N GLU A 28 -20.58 15.87 6.81
CA GLU A 28 -20.44 16.08 8.26
C GLU A 28 -19.55 15.00 8.89
N SER A 29 -19.83 13.72 8.60
CA SER A 29 -19.04 12.63 9.16
C SER A 29 -17.60 12.63 8.64
N SER A 30 -17.41 12.99 7.38
CA SER A 30 -16.08 13.02 6.76
C SER A 30 -15.19 14.15 7.27
N LYS A 31 -15.77 15.29 7.64
CA LYS A 31 -15.01 16.42 8.18
C LYS A 31 -14.53 16.21 9.60
N ARG A 32 -15.17 15.34 10.36
CA ARG A 32 -14.74 15.02 11.71
C ARG A 32 -13.48 14.15 11.64
N VAL A 33 -12.58 14.35 12.58
CA VAL A 33 -11.44 13.44 12.73
C VAL A 33 -11.98 12.08 13.12
N HIS A 34 -11.68 11.08 12.31
CA HIS A 34 -12.10 9.71 12.56
C HIS A 34 -11.00 8.75 12.09
N GLY A 35 -11.01 7.54 12.59
CA GLY A 35 -9.99 6.56 12.31
C GLY A 35 -10.52 5.35 11.57
N HIS A 36 -9.60 4.71 10.85
CA HIS A 36 -9.86 3.45 10.15
C HIS A 36 -8.68 2.52 10.36
N THR A 37 -8.97 1.22 10.28
CA THR A 37 -7.94 0.24 9.99
C THR A 37 -7.84 0.09 8.48
N TYR A 38 -6.67 0.43 7.96
CA TYR A 38 -6.34 0.28 6.54
C TYR A 38 -5.56 -1.01 6.38
N ASN A 39 -5.97 -1.81 5.42
CA ASN A 39 -5.20 -2.98 4.98
C ASN A 39 -4.56 -2.65 3.65
N ALA A 40 -3.37 -3.17 3.44
CA ALA A 40 -2.64 -2.95 2.21
C ALA A 40 -1.98 -4.23 1.75
N GLU A 41 -1.79 -4.33 0.44
CA GLU A 41 -1.06 -5.42 -0.17
C GLU A 41 -0.19 -4.87 -1.28
N VAL A 42 1.09 -5.26 -1.26
CA VAL A 42 2.05 -4.87 -2.29
C VAL A 42 2.41 -6.09 -3.11
N PHE A 43 2.48 -5.92 -4.42
CA PHE A 43 2.70 -7.00 -5.39
C PHE A 43 3.99 -6.76 -6.14
N ILE A 44 4.79 -7.82 -6.26
CA ILE A 44 6.08 -7.76 -6.94
C ILE A 44 6.10 -8.87 -7.98
N SER A 45 6.34 -8.51 -9.23
CA SER A 45 6.35 -9.43 -10.35
C SER A 45 7.76 -9.62 -10.89
N GLY A 46 8.06 -10.82 -11.31
CA GLY A 46 9.33 -11.15 -11.91
C GLY A 46 9.49 -12.63 -12.17
N GLN A 47 10.63 -12.99 -12.69
CA GLN A 47 11.00 -14.38 -12.86
C GLN A 47 11.82 -14.82 -11.67
N PRO A 48 11.54 -16.01 -11.11
CA PRO A 48 12.37 -16.53 -10.00
C PRO A 48 13.82 -16.70 -10.42
N ASP A 49 14.72 -16.33 -9.54
CA ASP A 49 16.14 -16.62 -9.72
C ASP A 49 16.35 -18.14 -9.73
N PRO A 50 17.03 -18.70 -10.72
CA PRO A 50 17.21 -20.16 -10.81
C PRO A 50 17.92 -20.78 -9.60
N LYS A 51 18.75 -20.02 -8.90
CA LYS A 51 19.51 -20.53 -7.76
C LYS A 51 18.71 -20.51 -6.48
N THR A 52 17.96 -19.42 -6.24
CA THR A 52 17.23 -19.24 -4.99
C THR A 52 15.77 -19.64 -5.08
N GLY A 53 15.21 -19.66 -6.29
CA GLY A 53 13.78 -19.87 -6.50
C GLY A 53 12.91 -18.68 -6.14
N MET A 54 13.51 -17.52 -5.92
CA MET A 54 12.81 -16.34 -5.43
C MET A 54 12.70 -15.26 -6.51
N VAL A 55 11.52 -14.64 -6.62
CA VAL A 55 11.37 -13.37 -7.35
C VAL A 55 12.10 -12.28 -6.56
N MET A 56 11.90 -12.26 -5.27
CA MET A 56 12.55 -11.38 -4.31
C MET A 56 12.42 -12.01 -2.93
N ASP A 57 13.40 -11.77 -2.06
CA ASP A 57 13.30 -12.23 -0.68
C ASP A 57 12.18 -11.48 0.03
N LEU A 58 11.16 -12.20 0.50
CA LEU A 58 10.03 -11.60 1.21
C LEU A 58 10.45 -10.96 2.54
N GLY A 59 11.58 -11.38 3.11
CA GLY A 59 12.16 -10.70 4.27
C GLY A 59 12.56 -9.27 3.98
N LEU A 60 13.11 -9.01 2.78
CA LEU A 60 13.39 -7.65 2.33
C LEU A 60 12.11 -6.85 2.14
N VAL A 61 11.10 -7.46 1.54
CA VAL A 61 9.79 -6.80 1.33
C VAL A 61 9.21 -6.40 2.68
N ARG A 62 9.20 -7.31 3.65
CA ARG A 62 8.65 -7.04 4.99
C ARG A 62 9.42 -5.92 5.69
N ARG A 63 10.74 -5.86 5.52
CA ARG A 63 11.57 -4.80 6.11
C ARG A 63 11.19 -3.43 5.56
N GLU A 64 11.09 -3.31 4.24
CA GLU A 64 10.74 -2.04 3.60
C GLU A 64 9.29 -1.62 3.90
N VAL A 65 8.39 -2.58 3.96
CA VAL A 65 7.00 -2.34 4.35
C VAL A 65 6.92 -1.84 5.80
N ALA A 66 7.70 -2.43 6.72
CA ALA A 66 7.72 -2.01 8.11
C ALA A 66 8.18 -0.56 8.27
N LEU A 67 9.22 -0.16 7.52
CA LEU A 67 9.70 1.22 7.52
C LEU A 67 8.65 2.20 6.99
N LEU A 68 7.99 1.85 5.91
CA LEU A 68 6.92 2.66 5.36
C LEU A 68 5.74 2.77 6.34
N ARG A 69 5.37 1.66 6.95
CA ARG A 69 4.26 1.59 7.90
C ARG A 69 4.43 2.59 9.04
N GLU A 70 5.65 2.80 9.51
CA GLU A 70 5.93 3.77 10.58
C GLU A 70 5.52 5.19 10.21
N GLN A 71 5.47 5.53 8.93
CA GLN A 71 5.04 6.85 8.48
C GLN A 71 3.52 7.02 8.47
N LEU A 72 2.79 5.93 8.54
CA LEU A 72 1.33 5.92 8.41
C LEU A 72 0.62 5.50 9.69
N ASP A 73 1.15 4.50 10.39
CA ASP A 73 0.48 3.90 11.55
C ASP A 73 0.41 4.88 12.72
N HIS A 74 -0.77 5.03 13.30
CA HIS A 74 -1.05 5.93 14.42
C HIS A 74 -0.75 7.40 14.10
N HIS A 75 -0.89 7.80 12.83
CA HIS A 75 -0.75 9.19 12.40
C HIS A 75 -2.10 9.76 11.96
N LEU A 76 -2.19 11.09 12.03
CA LEU A 76 -3.22 11.83 11.29
C LEU A 76 -2.73 11.96 9.85
N LEU A 77 -3.39 11.28 8.93
CA LEU A 77 -2.91 11.19 7.54
C LEU A 77 -2.85 12.55 6.85
N ASN A 78 -3.69 13.51 7.28
CA ASN A 78 -3.66 14.87 6.75
C ASN A 78 -2.32 15.58 6.97
N GLU A 79 -1.54 15.12 7.98
CA GLU A 79 -0.24 15.69 8.33
C GLU A 79 0.94 14.94 7.71
N VAL A 80 0.69 13.83 7.03
CA VAL A 80 1.76 13.04 6.40
C VAL A 80 2.26 13.76 5.17
N GLU A 81 3.54 14.14 5.20
CA GLU A 81 4.17 14.87 4.10
C GLU A 81 4.17 14.04 2.81
N GLY A 82 3.73 14.66 1.73
CA GLY A 82 3.72 14.02 0.41
C GLY A 82 2.50 13.17 0.13
N LEU A 83 1.60 12.98 1.11
CA LEU A 83 0.39 12.19 0.89
C LEU A 83 -0.70 12.99 0.18
N GLY A 84 -0.87 14.26 0.53
CA GLY A 84 -1.97 15.08 0.03
C GLY A 84 -3.29 14.72 0.70
N ALA A 85 -4.40 14.87 0.00
CA ALA A 85 -5.70 14.47 0.52
C ALA A 85 -5.68 12.98 0.88
N PRO A 86 -6.07 12.60 2.10
CA PRO A 86 -5.90 11.23 2.59
C PRO A 86 -7.00 10.29 2.11
N THR A 87 -7.08 10.11 0.81
CA THR A 87 -7.97 9.17 0.13
C THR A 87 -7.30 7.83 -0.06
N LEU A 88 -8.07 6.79 -0.38
CA LEU A 88 -7.50 5.48 -0.74
C LEU A 88 -6.58 5.59 -1.96
N GLU A 89 -6.96 6.42 -2.93
CA GLU A 89 -6.17 6.64 -4.15
C GLU A 89 -4.80 7.22 -3.83
N ASN A 90 -4.76 8.25 -3.02
CA ASN A 90 -3.51 8.89 -2.64
C ASN A 90 -2.66 8.00 -1.72
N LEU A 91 -3.29 7.20 -0.86
CA LEU A 91 -2.57 6.20 -0.05
C LEU A 91 -1.88 5.17 -0.95
N CYS A 92 -2.59 4.63 -1.95
CA CYS A 92 -2.00 3.70 -2.90
C CYS A 92 -0.79 4.29 -3.60
N GLN A 93 -0.93 5.52 -4.09
CA GLN A 93 0.16 6.20 -4.81
C GLN A 93 1.33 6.53 -3.89
N PHE A 94 1.05 6.95 -2.67
CA PHE A 94 2.08 7.22 -1.67
C PHE A 94 2.91 5.96 -1.38
N ILE A 95 2.23 4.85 -1.11
CA ILE A 95 2.88 3.57 -0.85
C ILE A 95 3.74 3.16 -2.05
N ALA A 96 3.18 3.25 -3.25
CA ALA A 96 3.89 2.90 -4.48
C ALA A 96 5.16 3.74 -4.68
N ARG A 97 5.05 5.06 -4.51
CA ARG A 97 6.19 5.97 -4.68
C ARG A 97 7.30 5.70 -3.66
N LYS A 98 6.93 5.38 -2.42
CA LYS A 98 7.90 5.10 -1.37
C LYS A 98 8.61 3.75 -1.57
N LEU A 99 7.89 2.75 -2.05
CA LEU A 99 8.42 1.39 -2.16
C LEU A 99 9.10 1.11 -3.50
N GLN A 100 8.68 1.75 -4.59
CA GLN A 100 9.19 1.46 -5.92
C GLN A 100 10.72 1.55 -6.02
N PRO A 101 11.38 2.57 -5.44
CA PRO A 101 12.86 2.62 -5.48
C PRO A 101 13.53 1.53 -4.65
N ARG A 102 12.84 0.96 -3.68
CA ARG A 102 13.37 -0.04 -2.76
C ARG A 102 13.05 -1.47 -3.18
N LEU A 103 11.99 -1.65 -3.94
CA LEU A 103 11.48 -2.96 -4.35
C LEU A 103 11.36 -3.00 -5.87
N PRO A 104 12.45 -3.31 -6.58
CA PRO A 104 12.40 -3.48 -8.03
C PRO A 104 11.38 -4.56 -8.40
N GLY A 105 10.58 -4.31 -9.41
CA GLY A 105 9.51 -5.23 -9.80
C GLY A 105 8.18 -4.99 -9.11
N LEU A 106 8.09 -3.99 -8.24
CA LEU A 106 6.79 -3.60 -7.67
C LEU A 106 5.81 -3.34 -8.82
N SER A 107 4.70 -4.08 -8.84
CA SER A 107 3.76 -4.08 -9.96
C SER A 107 2.40 -3.50 -9.60
N ALA A 108 2.01 -3.54 -8.33
CA ALA A 108 0.72 -3.02 -7.89
C ALA A 108 0.71 -2.79 -6.39
N VAL A 109 -0.17 -1.90 -5.96
CA VAL A 109 -0.49 -1.67 -4.56
C VAL A 109 -2.01 -1.64 -4.43
N LEU A 110 -2.53 -2.36 -3.45
CA LEU A 110 -3.94 -2.41 -3.10
C LEU A 110 -4.11 -1.90 -1.67
N VAL A 111 -5.07 -1.02 -1.45
CA VAL A 111 -5.45 -0.56 -0.10
C VAL A 111 -6.96 -0.73 0.06
N TRP A 112 -7.40 -1.26 1.20
CA TRP A 112 -8.81 -1.48 1.45
C TRP A 112 -9.15 -1.27 2.92
N ARG A 113 -10.44 -1.07 3.19
CA ARG A 113 -10.99 -0.94 4.54
C ARG A 113 -12.12 -1.94 4.71
N ASN A 114 -11.91 -2.92 5.59
CA ASN A 114 -12.91 -3.99 5.82
C ASN A 114 -14.22 -3.45 6.37
N SER A 115 -14.15 -2.47 7.27
CA SER A 115 -15.34 -1.96 7.94
C SER A 115 -16.33 -1.28 6.99
N ILE A 116 -15.83 -0.69 5.91
CA ILE A 116 -16.67 0.03 4.93
C ILE A 116 -16.85 -0.81 3.67
N GLY A 117 -15.89 -1.67 3.35
CA GLY A 117 -15.94 -2.55 2.19
C GLY A 117 -15.46 -1.91 0.90
N ASP A 118 -14.61 -0.88 0.99
CA ASP A 118 -14.07 -0.20 -0.18
C ASP A 118 -12.57 -0.49 -0.37
N SER A 119 -12.11 -0.28 -1.58
CA SER A 119 -10.72 -0.54 -1.94
C SER A 119 -10.28 0.34 -3.10
N CYS A 120 -8.97 0.46 -3.24
CA CYS A 120 -8.34 1.08 -4.39
C CYS A 120 -7.08 0.28 -4.76
N ARG A 121 -6.86 0.09 -6.05
CA ARG A 121 -5.68 -0.57 -6.59
C ARG A 121 -4.98 0.36 -7.57
N VAL A 122 -3.67 0.53 -7.42
CA VAL A 122 -2.85 1.19 -8.42
C VAL A 122 -1.97 0.14 -9.10
N SER A 123 -1.89 0.22 -10.42
CA SER A 123 -1.02 -0.64 -11.24
C SER A 123 0.12 0.19 -11.79
N LEU A 124 1.32 -0.35 -11.74
CA LEU A 124 2.56 0.32 -12.15
C LEU A 124 3.04 -0.20 -13.51
#